data_b6eefffe23c23e326d20243fd5df1e32
#
_entry.id   b6eefffe23c23e326d20243fd5df1e32
#
_cell.length_a   1.000
_cell.length_b   1.000
_cell.length_c   1.000
_cell.angle_alpha   90.00
_cell.angle_beta   90.00
_cell.angle_gamma   90.00
#
_symmetry.space_group_name_H-M   'P 1'
#
loop_
_entity.id
_entity.type
_entity.pdbx_description
1 polymer ?
#
loop_
_entity_poly.entity_id
_entity_poly.type
_entity_poly.pdbx_seq_one_letter_code
_entity_poly.pdbx_strand_id
1 'polypeptide(L)'
;AASDVYKRQLDRNGTVLYDGPSGVYHEDSALRQATLHAVGDQLGNISTSALEAFQSRLIGFDPLTGTLSGGHKVYLTIDADLSRTAWEALDGRKGVAAVYNYQTGDILCMVSNPSFDPADPPEISDDDSDYEGVYLNRLLSGLYTPGSVFKVVTTAAALEQLPGVEERTFTCDGSVTIGDQVITCPYAHGEMDLSDAFAR
;
A
#
# COMPACT_ATOMS: atom_id res chain seq x y z
N ALA A 1 24.24 5.37 -29.57
CA ALA A 1 23.11 4.51 -29.95
C ALA A 1 23.05 3.15 -29.19
N ALA A 2 23.68 3.03 -28.04
CA ALA A 2 23.63 1.80 -27.22
C ALA A 2 23.10 2.04 -25.82
N SER A 3 22.62 3.25 -25.52
CA SER A 3 22.21 3.63 -24.15
C SER A 3 20.72 3.41 -23.84
N ASP A 4 19.91 3.01 -24.79
CA ASP A 4 18.44 3.16 -24.69
C ASP A 4 17.69 1.98 -24.06
N VAL A 5 18.38 0.90 -23.63
CA VAL A 5 17.66 -0.34 -23.32
C VAL A 5 17.53 -0.60 -21.82
N TYR A 6 18.24 0.10 -20.93
CA TYR A 6 18.59 -0.49 -19.67
C TYR A 6 18.12 0.18 -18.38
N LYS A 7 17.34 1.25 -18.42
CA LYS A 7 16.97 2.01 -17.23
C LYS A 7 15.46 2.11 -17.02
N ARG A 8 14.75 1.03 -17.27
CA ARG A 8 13.28 1.03 -17.24
C ARG A 8 12.74 0.33 -16.03
N GLN A 9 11.71 0.90 -15.45
CA GLN A 9 10.83 0.18 -14.55
C GLN A 9 9.65 -0.38 -15.33
N LEU A 10 9.40 -1.66 -15.18
CA LEU A 10 8.32 -2.36 -15.83
C LEU A 10 7.44 -3.04 -14.77
N ASP A 11 6.17 -3.20 -15.10
CA ASP A 11 5.29 -4.06 -14.33
C ASP A 11 5.62 -5.55 -14.55
N ARG A 12 4.91 -6.44 -13.90
CA ARG A 12 5.10 -7.90 -14.02
C ARG A 12 4.88 -8.45 -15.44
N ASN A 13 4.09 -7.75 -16.26
CA ASN A 13 3.70 -8.12 -17.62
C ASN A 13 4.62 -7.50 -18.68
N GLY A 14 5.53 -6.61 -18.28
CA GLY A 14 6.45 -5.91 -19.18
C GLY A 14 5.97 -4.54 -19.65
N THR A 15 4.87 -4.02 -19.11
CA THR A 15 4.40 -2.66 -19.34
C THR A 15 5.43 -1.68 -18.78
N VAL A 16 5.91 -0.75 -19.60
CA VAL A 16 6.88 0.26 -19.15
C VAL A 16 6.15 1.30 -18.31
N LEU A 17 6.48 1.39 -17.03
CA LEU A 17 5.94 2.36 -16.09
C LEU A 17 6.75 3.66 -16.08
N TYR A 18 8.07 3.52 -16.17
CA TYR A 18 9.01 4.65 -16.23
C TYR A 18 10.24 4.29 -17.07
N ASP A 19 10.61 5.20 -17.96
CA ASP A 19 11.81 5.13 -18.81
C ASP A 19 12.85 6.15 -18.30
N GLY A 20 13.81 5.70 -17.54
CA GLY A 20 14.82 6.54 -16.91
C GLY A 20 15.66 7.39 -17.87
N PRO A 21 16.16 6.86 -19.02
CA PRO A 21 16.94 7.63 -19.96
C PRO A 21 16.23 8.84 -20.56
N SER A 22 14.94 8.73 -20.81
CA SER A 22 14.12 9.82 -21.32
C SER A 22 13.43 10.63 -20.22
N GLY A 23 13.39 10.12 -18.97
CA GLY A 23 12.62 10.72 -17.89
C GLY A 23 11.11 10.64 -18.12
N VAL A 24 10.65 9.71 -18.95
CA VAL A 24 9.25 9.62 -19.38
C VAL A 24 8.53 8.52 -18.64
N TYR A 25 7.40 8.86 -18.05
CA TYR A 25 6.45 7.92 -17.47
C TYR A 25 5.52 7.35 -18.55
N HIS A 26 4.74 6.34 -18.17
CA HIS A 26 3.71 5.76 -19.03
C HIS A 26 2.75 6.85 -19.57
N GLU A 27 2.20 6.67 -20.77
CA GLU A 27 1.33 7.67 -21.43
C GLU A 27 -0.01 7.91 -20.72
N ASP A 28 -0.56 6.88 -20.06
CA ASP A 28 -1.83 6.96 -19.32
C ASP A 28 -1.64 7.64 -17.96
N SER A 29 -2.29 8.80 -17.76
CA SER A 29 -2.17 9.57 -16.51
C SER A 29 -2.82 8.86 -15.31
N ALA A 30 -3.91 8.12 -15.51
CA ALA A 30 -4.54 7.35 -14.45
C ALA A 30 -3.59 6.24 -13.94
N LEU A 31 -2.89 5.57 -14.85
CA LEU A 31 -1.88 4.59 -14.49
C LEU A 31 -0.69 5.22 -13.77
N ARG A 32 -0.22 6.39 -14.21
CA ARG A 32 0.86 7.11 -13.53
C ARG A 32 0.50 7.46 -12.09
N GLN A 33 -0.71 7.96 -11.86
CA GLN A 33 -1.22 8.28 -10.53
C GLN A 33 -1.40 7.01 -9.68
N ALA A 34 -1.94 5.95 -10.27
CA ALA A 34 -2.13 4.67 -9.60
C ALA A 34 -0.82 4.02 -9.13
N THR A 35 0.25 4.20 -9.89
CA THR A 35 1.55 3.57 -9.63
C THR A 35 2.57 4.50 -8.99
N LEU A 36 2.22 5.76 -8.72
CA LEU A 36 3.13 6.79 -8.20
C LEU A 36 3.96 6.30 -7.01
N HIS A 37 3.33 5.77 -5.98
CA HIS A 37 4.02 5.36 -4.73
C HIS A 37 4.87 4.09 -4.89
N ALA A 38 4.59 3.27 -5.91
CA ALA A 38 5.39 2.11 -6.24
C ALA A 38 6.60 2.48 -7.12
N VAL A 39 6.37 3.30 -8.15
CA VAL A 39 7.39 3.71 -9.12
C VAL A 39 8.28 4.82 -8.55
N GLY A 40 7.66 5.87 -8.04
CA GLY A 40 8.33 7.08 -7.52
C GLY A 40 8.20 8.29 -8.43
N ASP A 41 8.56 9.44 -7.89
CA ASP A 41 8.68 10.70 -8.59
C ASP A 41 10.15 11.06 -8.84
N GLN A 42 10.43 11.88 -9.84
CA GLN A 42 11.80 12.28 -10.20
C GLN A 42 12.47 13.19 -9.17
N LEU A 43 11.69 13.81 -8.28
CA LEU A 43 12.20 14.69 -7.23
C LEU A 43 12.61 13.92 -5.97
N GLY A 44 12.29 12.62 -5.88
CA GLY A 44 12.65 11.77 -4.75
C GLY A 44 11.81 12.02 -3.49
N ASN A 45 10.62 12.62 -3.63
CA ASN A 45 9.74 12.88 -2.49
C ASN A 45 9.21 11.58 -1.84
N ILE A 46 9.10 10.50 -2.65
CA ILE A 46 8.58 9.20 -2.20
C ILE A 46 9.74 8.26 -1.90
N SER A 47 10.25 8.31 -0.69
CA SER A 47 11.45 7.59 -0.24
C SER A 47 11.34 6.06 -0.27
N THR A 48 10.12 5.50 -0.31
CA THR A 48 9.85 4.05 -0.35
C THR A 48 9.65 3.52 -1.77
N SER A 49 9.87 4.35 -2.78
CA SER A 49 9.63 4.02 -4.18
C SER A 49 10.72 3.12 -4.78
N ALA A 50 10.38 2.50 -5.91
CA ALA A 50 11.34 1.69 -6.67
C ALA A 50 12.46 2.54 -7.30
N LEU A 51 12.19 3.82 -7.64
CA LEU A 51 13.24 4.76 -8.09
C LEU A 51 14.34 4.89 -7.04
N GLU A 52 13.97 5.07 -5.77
CA GLU A 52 14.92 5.18 -4.66
C GLU A 52 15.58 3.83 -4.33
N ALA A 53 14.77 2.78 -4.17
CA ALA A 53 15.25 1.46 -3.75
C ALA A 53 16.21 0.81 -4.76
N PHE A 54 16.00 1.05 -6.05
CA PHE A 54 16.80 0.46 -7.14
C PHE A 54 17.63 1.47 -7.92
N GLN A 55 17.85 2.66 -7.38
CA GLN A 55 18.59 3.74 -8.04
C GLN A 55 19.92 3.27 -8.63
N SER A 56 20.74 2.58 -7.84
CA SER A 56 22.06 2.08 -8.29
C SER A 56 21.95 1.10 -9.47
N ARG A 57 20.91 0.24 -9.49
CA ARG A 57 20.64 -0.68 -10.59
C ARG A 57 20.13 0.05 -11.83
N LEU A 58 19.24 1.00 -11.64
CA LEU A 58 18.64 1.77 -12.73
C LEU A 58 19.70 2.62 -13.45
N ILE A 59 20.63 3.24 -12.72
CA ILE A 59 21.72 4.02 -13.29
C ILE A 59 22.95 3.20 -13.68
N GLY A 60 23.03 1.92 -13.23
CA GLY A 60 24.17 1.03 -13.52
C GLY A 60 25.45 1.46 -12.83
N PHE A 61 25.38 2.06 -11.66
CA PHE A 61 26.56 2.39 -10.88
C PHE A 61 27.16 1.14 -10.23
N ASP A 62 28.42 0.90 -10.51
CA ASP A 62 29.20 -0.14 -9.86
C ASP A 62 30.03 0.48 -8.71
N PRO A 63 29.69 0.18 -7.44
CA PRO A 63 30.38 0.76 -6.29
C PRO A 63 31.83 0.25 -6.12
N LEU A 64 32.21 -0.88 -6.72
CA LEU A 64 33.56 -1.44 -6.66
C LEU A 64 34.52 -0.75 -7.61
N THR A 65 34.04 -0.39 -8.79
CA THR A 65 34.86 0.24 -9.84
C THR A 65 34.63 1.73 -9.94
N GLY A 66 33.55 2.26 -9.31
CA GLY A 66 33.16 3.67 -9.43
C GLY A 66 32.68 4.07 -10.82
N THR A 67 32.39 3.08 -11.70
CA THR A 67 32.01 3.34 -13.08
C THR A 67 30.51 3.20 -13.30
N LEU A 68 29.99 3.86 -14.33
CA LEU A 68 28.65 3.67 -14.85
C LEU A 68 28.69 2.63 -15.96
N SER A 69 28.25 1.42 -15.70
CA SER A 69 27.94 0.41 -16.71
C SER A 69 26.47 0.52 -17.04
N GLY A 70 26.05 0.43 -18.29
CA GLY A 70 24.63 0.63 -18.69
C GLY A 70 23.64 0.04 -17.68
N GLY A 71 22.65 0.85 -17.25
CA GLY A 71 21.69 0.46 -16.22
C GLY A 71 20.81 -0.74 -16.60
N HIS A 72 20.10 -1.28 -15.62
CA HIS A 72 19.30 -2.49 -15.78
C HIS A 72 17.80 -2.20 -15.82
N LYS A 73 17.03 -3.08 -16.46
CA LYS A 73 15.59 -3.13 -16.29
C LYS A 73 15.25 -3.64 -14.89
N VAL A 74 14.28 -3.00 -14.24
CA VAL A 74 13.71 -3.45 -12.99
C VAL A 74 12.28 -3.87 -13.26
N TYR A 75 11.96 -5.12 -13.04
CA TYR A 75 10.60 -5.64 -13.09
C TYR A 75 10.02 -5.60 -11.68
N LEU A 76 8.93 -4.87 -11.53
CA LEU A 76 8.13 -4.85 -10.31
C LEU A 76 7.11 -5.98 -10.36
N THR A 77 6.70 -6.46 -9.21
CA THR A 77 5.66 -7.49 -9.11
C THR A 77 4.25 -6.95 -9.31
N ILE A 78 4.08 -5.62 -9.30
CA ILE A 78 2.79 -4.97 -9.50
C ILE A 78 2.26 -5.23 -10.92
N ASP A 79 0.94 -5.27 -11.01
CA ASP A 79 0.16 -5.35 -12.24
C ASP A 79 -0.43 -3.96 -12.54
N ALA A 80 -0.13 -3.44 -13.71
CA ALA A 80 -0.52 -2.10 -14.12
C ALA A 80 -2.04 -1.91 -14.20
N ASP A 81 -2.74 -2.86 -14.82
CA ASP A 81 -4.19 -2.81 -15.00
C ASP A 81 -4.93 -2.97 -13.67
N LEU A 82 -4.45 -3.86 -12.81
CA LEU A 82 -4.99 -4.02 -11.46
C LEU A 82 -4.79 -2.75 -10.62
N SER A 83 -3.62 -2.13 -10.72
CA SER A 83 -3.32 -0.88 -9.99
C SER A 83 -4.21 0.26 -10.46
N ARG A 84 -4.42 0.41 -11.77
CA ARG A 84 -5.36 1.40 -12.31
C ARG A 84 -6.78 1.16 -11.82
N THR A 85 -7.27 -0.08 -11.90
CA THR A 85 -8.61 -0.45 -11.44
C THR A 85 -8.80 -0.13 -9.95
N ALA A 86 -7.80 -0.43 -9.13
CA ALA A 86 -7.82 -0.15 -7.70
C ALA A 86 -7.83 1.36 -7.41
N TRP A 87 -7.08 2.15 -8.17
CA TRP A 87 -7.06 3.60 -8.03
C TRP A 87 -8.40 4.24 -8.43
N GLU A 88 -8.99 3.80 -9.54
CA GLU A 88 -10.32 4.22 -9.98
C GLU A 88 -11.39 3.86 -8.92
N ALA A 89 -11.29 2.67 -8.30
CA ALA A 89 -12.22 2.24 -7.26
C ALA A 89 -12.08 3.03 -5.95
N LEU A 90 -10.92 3.61 -5.65
CA LEU A 90 -10.76 4.54 -4.53
C LEU A 90 -11.55 5.83 -4.75
N ASP A 91 -11.77 6.24 -6.01
CA ASP A 91 -12.64 7.36 -6.38
C ASP A 91 -12.34 8.63 -5.56
N GLY A 92 -11.06 9.03 -5.52
CA GLY A 92 -10.58 10.20 -4.79
C GLY A 92 -10.53 10.06 -3.25
N ARG A 93 -11.02 8.95 -2.68
CA ARG A 93 -10.98 8.75 -1.22
C ARG A 93 -9.54 8.59 -0.74
N LYS A 94 -9.20 9.25 0.36
CA LYS A 94 -7.91 9.04 1.05
C LYS A 94 -7.84 7.61 1.60
N GLY A 95 -6.77 6.90 1.25
CA GLY A 95 -6.62 5.52 1.70
C GLY A 95 -5.59 4.73 0.91
N VAL A 96 -5.66 3.42 1.04
CA VAL A 96 -4.77 2.47 0.38
C VAL A 96 -5.57 1.30 -0.14
N ALA A 97 -5.23 0.83 -1.34
CA ALA A 97 -5.67 -0.44 -1.88
C ALA A 97 -4.45 -1.29 -2.22
N ALA A 98 -4.41 -2.51 -1.71
CA ALA A 98 -3.30 -3.41 -1.94
C ALA A 98 -3.77 -4.84 -2.18
N VAL A 99 -3.10 -5.51 -3.10
CA VAL A 99 -3.29 -6.94 -3.38
C VAL A 99 -1.94 -7.61 -3.38
N TYR A 100 -1.80 -8.68 -2.63
CA TYR A 100 -0.58 -9.47 -2.60
C TYR A 100 -0.89 -10.96 -2.67
N ASN A 101 0.06 -11.70 -3.22
CA ASN A 101 0.00 -13.15 -3.24
C ASN A 101 0.60 -13.67 -1.91
N TYR A 102 -0.23 -14.24 -1.05
CA TYR A 102 0.19 -14.72 0.27
C TYR A 102 1.16 -15.92 0.21
N GLN A 103 1.22 -16.64 -0.91
CA GLN A 103 2.11 -17.78 -1.10
C GLN A 103 3.51 -17.36 -1.55
N THR A 104 3.60 -16.35 -2.43
CA THR A 104 4.89 -15.90 -3.01
C THR A 104 5.42 -14.63 -2.35
N GLY A 105 4.56 -13.85 -1.70
CA GLY A 105 4.87 -12.53 -1.16
C GLY A 105 4.87 -11.42 -2.22
N ASP A 106 4.52 -11.72 -3.48
CA ASP A 106 4.46 -10.71 -4.54
C ASP A 106 3.37 -9.68 -4.25
N ILE A 107 3.72 -8.40 -4.27
CA ILE A 107 2.77 -7.30 -4.21
C ILE A 107 2.28 -7.05 -5.64
N LEU A 108 1.01 -7.35 -5.89
CA LEU A 108 0.39 -7.22 -7.21
C LEU A 108 -0.23 -5.83 -7.44
N CYS A 109 -0.62 -5.16 -6.36
CA CYS A 109 -1.18 -3.83 -6.36
C CYS A 109 -0.78 -3.10 -5.08
N MET A 110 -0.34 -1.84 -5.21
CA MET A 110 0.06 -0.99 -4.09
C MET A 110 -0.29 0.46 -4.43
N VAL A 111 -1.56 0.82 -4.25
CA VAL A 111 -2.11 2.13 -4.55
C VAL A 111 -2.32 2.91 -3.28
N SER A 112 -1.78 4.11 -3.20
CA SER A 112 -2.06 5.06 -2.13
C SER A 112 -2.73 6.32 -2.70
N ASN A 113 -3.71 6.87 -1.99
CA ASN A 113 -4.36 8.12 -2.34
C ASN A 113 -4.43 9.04 -1.09
N PRO A 114 -4.19 10.37 -1.19
CA PRO A 114 -4.01 11.12 -2.44
C PRO A 114 -2.74 10.74 -3.20
N SER A 115 -2.79 10.97 -4.50
CA SER A 115 -1.68 10.82 -5.42
C SER A 115 -1.68 12.00 -6.42
N PHE A 116 -0.63 12.12 -7.21
CA PHE A 116 -0.55 13.11 -8.28
C PHE A 116 0.08 12.49 -9.54
N ASP A 117 -0.04 13.20 -10.64
CA ASP A 117 0.61 12.80 -11.89
C ASP A 117 2.11 13.16 -11.85
N PRO A 118 3.03 12.19 -11.81
CA PRO A 118 4.47 12.49 -11.74
C PRO A 118 5.02 13.08 -13.04
N ALA A 119 4.28 13.03 -14.14
CA ALA A 119 4.66 13.68 -15.39
C ALA A 119 4.28 15.18 -15.44
N ASP A 120 3.33 15.59 -14.61
CA ASP A 120 2.87 16.97 -14.45
C ASP A 120 2.55 17.23 -12.97
N PRO A 121 3.59 17.27 -12.10
CA PRO A 121 3.39 17.39 -10.66
C PRO A 121 2.81 18.77 -10.31
N PRO A 122 1.73 18.82 -9.50
CA PRO A 122 1.16 20.07 -9.05
C PRO A 122 2.09 20.80 -8.05
N GLU A 123 1.93 22.11 -7.92
CA GLU A 123 2.50 22.84 -6.79
C GLU A 123 1.69 22.51 -5.53
N ILE A 124 2.32 21.78 -4.60
CA ILE A 124 1.68 21.34 -3.36
C ILE A 124 2.20 22.21 -2.21
N SER A 125 1.29 22.87 -1.50
CA SER A 125 1.60 23.60 -0.27
C SER A 125 1.35 22.71 0.95
N ASP A 126 2.06 22.98 2.05
CA ASP A 126 1.94 22.23 3.30
C ASP A 126 0.53 22.33 3.92
N ASP A 127 -0.23 23.39 3.59
CA ASP A 127 -1.58 23.62 4.08
C ASP A 127 -2.68 23.00 3.19
N ASP A 128 -2.30 22.36 2.07
CA ASP A 128 -3.26 21.78 1.14
C ASP A 128 -3.80 20.43 1.66
N SER A 129 -5.03 20.51 2.18
CA SER A 129 -5.69 19.33 2.76
C SER A 129 -5.96 18.21 1.76
N ASP A 130 -6.06 18.52 0.45
CA ASP A 130 -6.34 17.52 -0.57
C ASP A 130 -5.12 16.64 -0.83
N TYR A 131 -3.92 17.20 -0.60
CA TYR A 131 -2.65 16.48 -0.75
C TYR A 131 -2.02 16.04 0.59
N GLU A 132 -2.75 16.11 1.70
CA GLU A 132 -2.24 15.69 3.00
C GLU A 132 -1.71 14.25 2.98
N GLY A 133 -0.41 14.09 3.22
CA GLY A 133 0.29 12.79 3.20
C GLY A 133 0.42 12.20 1.79
N VAL A 134 0.42 13.01 0.74
CA VAL A 134 0.55 12.58 -0.66
C VAL A 134 1.86 11.84 -0.95
N TYR A 135 2.93 12.16 -0.26
CA TYR A 135 4.22 11.47 -0.40
C TYR A 135 4.33 10.18 0.43
N LEU A 136 3.32 9.91 1.27
CA LEU A 136 3.31 8.73 2.12
C LEU A 136 2.84 7.50 1.34
N ASN A 137 3.70 6.50 1.22
CA ASN A 137 3.24 5.17 0.83
C ASN A 137 2.43 4.56 1.98
N ARG A 138 1.11 4.61 1.87
CA ARG A 138 0.19 4.24 2.95
C ARG A 138 0.20 2.75 3.25
N LEU A 139 0.61 1.91 2.30
CA LEU A 139 0.76 0.47 2.54
C LEU A 139 1.97 0.18 3.42
N LEU A 140 3.10 0.85 3.15
CA LEU A 140 4.37 0.54 3.81
C LEU A 140 4.58 1.33 5.10
N SER A 141 4.02 2.53 5.19
CA SER A 141 4.30 3.48 6.27
C SER A 141 3.05 4.04 6.95
N GLY A 142 1.85 3.72 6.46
CA GLY A 142 0.59 4.17 7.08
C GLY A 142 0.31 3.43 8.39
N LEU A 143 -0.13 4.18 9.40
CA LEU A 143 -0.60 3.63 10.67
C LEU A 143 -2.12 3.78 10.73
N TYR A 144 -2.81 2.68 10.96
CA TYR A 144 -4.27 2.63 10.99
C TYR A 144 -4.76 2.02 12.30
N THR A 145 -5.83 2.58 12.85
CA THR A 145 -6.56 1.92 13.93
C THR A 145 -7.29 0.71 13.36
N PRO A 146 -6.96 -0.52 13.79
CA PRO A 146 -7.46 -1.73 13.15
C PRO A 146 -8.97 -1.94 13.32
N GLY A 147 -9.58 -1.38 14.36
CA GLY A 147 -11.00 -1.56 14.65
C GLY A 147 -11.37 -3.06 14.73
N SER A 148 -12.50 -3.42 14.13
CA SER A 148 -13.03 -4.80 14.15
C SER A 148 -12.13 -5.85 13.47
N VAL A 149 -11.19 -5.44 12.64
CA VAL A 149 -10.21 -6.38 12.05
C VAL A 149 -9.33 -7.02 13.14
N PHE A 150 -9.13 -6.32 14.26
CA PHE A 150 -8.37 -6.84 15.40
C PHE A 150 -9.08 -7.97 16.15
N LYS A 151 -10.38 -8.19 15.92
CA LYS A 151 -11.12 -9.33 16.49
C LYS A 151 -10.48 -10.68 16.13
N VAL A 152 -9.88 -10.79 14.94
CA VAL A 152 -9.16 -12.00 14.51
C VAL A 152 -8.04 -12.33 15.51
N VAL A 153 -7.23 -11.33 15.88
CA VAL A 153 -6.13 -11.49 16.84
C VAL A 153 -6.66 -11.81 18.24
N THR A 154 -7.69 -11.09 18.68
CA THR A 154 -8.29 -11.28 20.01
C THR A 154 -8.92 -12.66 20.14
N THR A 155 -9.63 -13.13 19.10
CA THR A 155 -10.26 -14.45 19.10
C THR A 155 -9.22 -15.56 19.05
N ALA A 156 -8.18 -15.43 18.24
CA ALA A 156 -7.07 -16.38 18.22
C ALA A 156 -6.41 -16.50 19.59
N ALA A 157 -6.11 -15.38 20.25
CA ALA A 157 -5.56 -15.35 21.59
C ALA A 157 -6.51 -16.00 22.62
N ALA A 158 -7.82 -15.76 22.50
CA ALA A 158 -8.81 -16.37 23.38
C ALA A 158 -8.84 -17.90 23.23
N LEU A 159 -8.83 -18.40 21.99
CA LEU A 159 -8.79 -19.84 21.69
C LEU A 159 -7.53 -20.52 22.23
N GLU A 160 -6.38 -19.84 22.15
CA GLU A 160 -5.11 -20.38 22.64
C GLU A 160 -4.97 -20.34 24.18
N GLN A 161 -5.50 -19.29 24.82
CA GLN A 161 -5.22 -19.03 26.23
C GLN A 161 -6.37 -19.40 27.17
N LEU A 162 -7.60 -19.56 26.68
CA LEU A 162 -8.79 -19.80 27.48
C LEU A 162 -9.42 -21.16 27.16
N PRO A 163 -9.10 -22.26 27.91
CA PRO A 163 -9.69 -23.56 27.69
C PRO A 163 -11.24 -23.50 27.74
N GLY A 164 -11.90 -24.11 26.76
CA GLY A 164 -13.35 -24.18 26.69
C GLY A 164 -14.04 -22.87 26.34
N VAL A 165 -13.32 -21.86 25.80
CA VAL A 165 -13.91 -20.58 25.39
C VAL A 165 -14.96 -20.75 24.28
N GLU A 166 -14.80 -21.76 23.42
CA GLU A 166 -15.73 -22.09 22.34
C GLU A 166 -17.11 -22.53 22.85
N GLU A 167 -17.16 -23.11 24.07
CA GLU A 167 -18.39 -23.58 24.69
C GLU A 167 -19.06 -22.52 25.58
N ARG A 168 -18.45 -21.33 25.72
CA ARG A 168 -18.96 -20.27 26.56
C ARG A 168 -20.01 -19.44 25.88
N THR A 169 -21.01 -19.02 26.66
CA THR A 169 -21.98 -18.00 26.27
C THR A 169 -21.55 -16.64 26.80
N PHE A 170 -21.67 -15.63 25.98
CA PHE A 170 -21.36 -14.24 26.29
C PHE A 170 -22.63 -13.41 26.21
N THR A 171 -22.79 -12.44 27.10
CA THR A 171 -23.93 -11.50 27.07
C THR A 171 -23.43 -10.11 26.70
N CYS A 172 -24.03 -9.51 25.70
CA CYS A 172 -23.78 -8.14 25.30
C CYS A 172 -24.96 -7.23 25.63
N ASP A 173 -24.79 -6.39 26.63
CA ASP A 173 -25.78 -5.39 27.07
C ASP A 173 -25.60 -4.03 26.37
N GLY A 174 -24.80 -3.96 25.30
CA GLY A 174 -24.52 -2.75 24.55
C GLY A 174 -23.29 -1.97 25.03
N SER A 175 -22.76 -2.28 26.22
CA SER A 175 -21.54 -1.69 26.73
C SER A 175 -20.87 -2.57 27.77
N VAL A 176 -19.55 -2.44 27.92
CA VAL A 176 -18.77 -3.06 28.97
C VAL A 176 -17.71 -2.09 29.48
N THR A 177 -17.47 -2.08 30.79
CA THR A 177 -16.39 -1.29 31.39
C THR A 177 -15.21 -2.19 31.68
N ILE A 178 -14.04 -1.85 31.13
CA ILE A 178 -12.79 -2.55 31.38
C ILE A 178 -11.77 -1.54 31.94
N GLY A 179 -11.46 -1.69 33.23
CA GLY A 179 -10.70 -0.66 33.96
C GLY A 179 -11.45 0.68 33.95
N ASP A 180 -10.82 1.73 33.46
CA ASP A 180 -11.41 3.08 33.36
C ASP A 180 -12.02 3.37 31.99
N GLN A 181 -12.07 2.39 31.07
CA GLN A 181 -12.56 2.55 29.72
C GLN A 181 -13.93 1.90 29.53
N VAL A 182 -14.86 2.63 28.91
CA VAL A 182 -16.16 2.10 28.50
C VAL A 182 -16.10 1.76 27.01
N ILE A 183 -16.29 0.49 26.68
CA ILE A 183 -16.38 0.00 25.31
C ILE A 183 -17.87 -0.17 25.00
N THR A 184 -18.31 0.44 23.90
CA THR A 184 -19.72 0.43 23.48
C THR A 184 -19.92 -0.35 22.20
N CYS A 185 -21.02 -1.10 22.13
CA CYS A 185 -21.55 -1.67 20.90
C CYS A 185 -22.62 -0.73 20.30
N PRO A 186 -22.91 -0.81 18.99
CA PRO A 186 -23.99 -0.04 18.37
C PRO A 186 -25.36 -0.30 19.00
N TYR A 187 -25.58 -1.51 19.50
CA TYR A 187 -26.78 -1.95 20.22
C TYR A 187 -26.46 -3.18 21.09
N ALA A 188 -27.37 -3.52 22.01
CA ALA A 188 -27.26 -4.75 22.80
C ALA A 188 -27.57 -5.97 21.95
N HIS A 189 -26.65 -6.93 21.87
CA HIS A 189 -26.80 -8.14 21.06
C HIS A 189 -27.43 -9.32 21.81
N GLY A 190 -27.51 -9.24 23.16
CA GLY A 190 -28.00 -10.33 24.00
C GLY A 190 -26.99 -11.46 24.17
N GLU A 191 -27.50 -12.67 24.40
CA GLU A 191 -26.68 -13.88 24.54
C GLU A 191 -26.19 -14.37 23.18
N MET A 192 -24.91 -14.79 23.12
CA MET A 192 -24.25 -15.28 21.92
C MET A 192 -23.10 -16.21 22.29
N ASP A 193 -22.75 -17.13 21.41
CA ASP A 193 -21.53 -17.91 21.50
C ASP A 193 -20.32 -17.16 20.91
N LEU A 194 -19.13 -17.79 20.91
CA LEU A 194 -17.92 -17.17 20.38
C LEU A 194 -18.02 -16.89 18.88
N SER A 195 -18.64 -17.79 18.11
CA SER A 195 -18.81 -17.64 16.66
C SER A 195 -19.70 -16.45 16.33
N ASP A 196 -20.83 -16.33 17.01
CA ASP A 196 -21.73 -15.19 16.88
C ASP A 196 -21.07 -13.88 17.30
N ALA A 197 -20.31 -13.89 18.40
CA ALA A 197 -19.58 -12.71 18.88
C ALA A 197 -18.48 -12.27 17.90
N PHE A 198 -17.84 -13.20 17.22
CA PHE A 198 -16.85 -12.90 16.17
C PHE A 198 -17.49 -12.32 14.91
N ALA A 199 -18.66 -12.83 14.52
CA ALA A 199 -19.35 -12.43 13.29
C ALA A 199 -20.01 -11.03 13.37
N ARG A 200 -20.21 -10.49 14.58
CA ARG A 200 -20.88 -9.21 14.83
C ARG A 200 -19.87 -8.10 15.14
#